data_5d60c39daebe4e05d73ed650c6792359
#
_entry.id   5d60c39daebe4e05d73ed650c6792359
#
_cell.length_a   1.000
_cell.length_b   1.000
_cell.length_c   1.000
_cell.angle_alpha   90.00
_cell.angle_beta   90.00
_cell.angle_gamma   90.00
#
_symmetry.space_group_name_H-M   'P 1'
#
loop_
_entity.id
_entity.type
_entity.pdbx_description
1 polymer ?
#
loop_
_entity_poly.entity_id
_entity_poly.type
_entity_poly.pdbx_seq_one_letter_code
_entity_poly.pdbx_strand_id
1 'polypeptide(L)'
;MGALAKRFRAGDWSSHLGLERARHLGSHMAEYLPCPYADFNGADLLYFANFQAIVDRAEWHWQRFDEPPVIAGRDLFFHGNVNLGEALELSFSAVEFGQGGLAHWCEVRRGSDGEKIADVVTRKRWRVR
;
A
#
# COMPACT_ATOMS: atom_id res chain seq x y z
N MET A 1 -15.08 4.88 11.79
CA MET A 1 -14.46 4.81 10.45
C MET A 1 -15.26 5.69 9.48
N GLY A 2 -14.58 6.54 8.73
CA GLY A 2 -15.22 7.43 7.77
C GLY A 2 -15.79 6.69 6.55
N ALA A 3 -16.69 7.35 5.82
CA ALA A 3 -17.34 6.76 4.65
C ALA A 3 -16.33 6.36 3.57
N LEU A 4 -15.31 7.17 3.32
CA LEU A 4 -14.28 6.88 2.31
C LEU A 4 -13.47 5.65 2.70
N ALA A 5 -13.07 5.53 3.98
CA ALA A 5 -12.32 4.37 4.46
C ALA A 5 -13.14 3.08 4.30
N LYS A 6 -14.45 3.13 4.58
CA LYS A 6 -15.35 1.99 4.40
C LYS A 6 -15.43 1.58 2.94
N ARG A 7 -15.47 2.54 2.02
CA ARG A 7 -15.51 2.26 0.57
C ARG A 7 -14.22 1.59 0.11
N PHE A 8 -13.07 2.06 0.57
CA PHE A 8 -11.80 1.41 0.26
C PHE A 8 -11.71 0.01 0.83
N ARG A 9 -12.14 -0.17 2.07
CA ARG A 9 -12.16 -1.48 2.70
C ARG A 9 -12.99 -2.48 1.89
N ALA A 10 -14.14 -2.05 1.40
CA ALA A 10 -15.02 -2.88 0.58
C ALA A 10 -14.55 -3.01 -0.88
N GLY A 11 -13.54 -2.23 -1.29
CA GLY A 11 -13.12 -2.17 -2.69
C GLY A 11 -14.11 -1.42 -3.57
N ASP A 12 -14.99 -0.62 -2.98
CA ASP A 12 -16.06 0.10 -3.67
C ASP A 12 -15.72 1.59 -3.80
N TRP A 13 -14.71 1.88 -4.58
CA TRP A 13 -14.32 3.25 -4.91
C TRP A 13 -14.08 3.35 -6.41
N SER A 14 -14.21 4.54 -6.98
CA SER A 14 -14.06 4.76 -8.42
C SER A 14 -12.79 5.49 -8.78
N SER A 15 -12.47 6.59 -8.09
CA SER A 15 -11.24 7.34 -8.34
C SER A 15 -10.74 7.99 -7.06
N HIS A 16 -9.41 8.13 -6.94
CA HIS A 16 -8.79 8.78 -5.79
C HIS A 16 -7.38 9.22 -6.16
N LEU A 17 -7.00 10.43 -5.80
CA LEU A 17 -5.70 11.02 -6.16
C LEU A 17 -5.42 10.95 -7.67
N GLY A 18 -6.46 11.09 -8.50
CA GLY A 18 -6.35 10.98 -9.94
C GLY A 18 -6.22 9.56 -10.48
N LEU A 19 -6.24 8.56 -9.61
CA LEU A 19 -6.17 7.15 -10.00
C LEU A 19 -7.58 6.58 -10.14
N GLU A 20 -7.86 5.94 -11.28
CA GLU A 20 -9.14 5.30 -11.55
C GLU A 20 -9.02 3.80 -11.32
N ARG A 21 -9.84 3.27 -10.40
CA ARG A 21 -9.79 1.86 -10.01
C ARG A 21 -9.99 0.90 -11.17
N ALA A 22 -10.94 1.19 -12.05
CA ALA A 22 -11.32 0.27 -13.13
C ALA A 22 -10.48 0.38 -14.39
N ARG A 23 -9.66 1.43 -14.51
CA ARG A 23 -8.98 1.74 -15.78
C ARG A 23 -7.67 0.98 -15.96
N HIS A 24 -6.98 0.69 -14.88
CA HIS A 24 -5.66 0.08 -14.90
C HIS A 24 -5.74 -1.32 -14.34
N LEU A 25 -5.40 -2.30 -15.17
CA LEU A 25 -5.57 -3.73 -14.84
C LEU A 25 -4.30 -4.41 -14.36
N GLY A 26 -3.19 -3.70 -14.30
CA GLY A 26 -1.95 -4.26 -13.80
C GLY A 26 -2.09 -4.69 -12.34
N SER A 27 -1.48 -5.82 -12.00
CA SER A 27 -1.49 -6.30 -10.62
C SER A 27 -0.17 -6.95 -10.25
N HIS A 28 0.17 -6.88 -8.99
CA HIS A 28 1.36 -7.50 -8.43
C HIS A 28 1.08 -7.87 -6.97
N MET A 29 1.52 -9.03 -6.55
CA MET A 29 1.38 -9.47 -5.16
C MET A 29 2.74 -9.67 -4.54
N ALA A 30 2.86 -9.30 -3.26
CA ALA A 30 4.06 -9.50 -2.46
C ALA A 30 3.67 -9.95 -1.07
N GLU A 31 4.55 -10.75 -0.45
CA GLU A 31 4.41 -11.16 0.93
C GLU A 31 5.47 -10.44 1.76
N TYR A 32 5.10 -10.03 2.96
CA TYR A 32 5.99 -9.34 3.88
C TYR A 32 5.79 -9.87 5.29
N LEU A 33 6.88 -10.27 5.93
CA LEU A 33 6.87 -10.63 7.34
C LEU A 33 7.41 -9.46 8.16
N PRO A 34 6.57 -8.77 8.94
CA PRO A 34 7.03 -7.61 9.72
C PRO A 34 8.10 -8.00 10.72
N CYS A 35 9.14 -7.16 10.80
CA CYS A 35 10.25 -7.35 11.72
C CYS A 35 9.87 -6.86 13.12
N PRO A 36 9.98 -7.69 14.16
CA PRO A 36 9.59 -7.26 15.50
C PRO A 36 10.40 -6.09 16.06
N TYR A 37 11.62 -5.88 15.57
CA TYR A 37 12.45 -4.78 16.05
C TYR A 37 12.23 -3.47 15.30
N ALA A 38 11.79 -3.52 14.05
CA ALA A 38 11.67 -2.35 13.20
C ALA A 38 10.22 -1.91 12.99
N ASP A 39 9.28 -2.85 12.95
CA ASP A 39 7.92 -2.57 12.50
C ASP A 39 6.89 -2.45 13.63
N PHE A 40 7.19 -2.99 14.80
CA PHE A 40 6.24 -3.00 15.90
C PHE A 40 6.55 -1.93 16.96
N ASN A 41 5.50 -1.42 17.60
CA ASN A 41 5.63 -0.53 18.72
C ASN A 41 5.79 -1.34 20.03
N GLY A 42 5.90 -0.65 21.18
CA GLY A 42 6.10 -1.30 22.47
C GLY A 42 4.92 -2.13 22.98
N ALA A 43 3.79 -2.12 22.29
CA ALA A 43 2.62 -2.93 22.61
C ALA A 43 2.51 -4.19 21.74
N ASP A 44 3.56 -4.51 20.99
CA ASP A 44 3.63 -5.65 20.06
C ASP A 44 2.59 -5.59 18.94
N LEU A 45 2.12 -4.39 18.60
CA LEU A 45 1.24 -4.13 17.47
C LEU A 45 2.02 -3.46 16.37
N LEU A 46 1.70 -3.81 15.12
CA LEU A 46 2.34 -3.20 13.98
C LEU A 46 2.07 -1.68 13.98
N TYR A 47 3.16 -0.90 13.99
CA TYR A 47 3.05 0.55 14.01
C TYR A 47 2.49 1.04 12.67
N PHE A 48 1.35 1.73 12.72
CA PHE A 48 0.62 2.07 11.50
C PHE A 48 1.43 2.91 10.50
N ALA A 49 2.35 3.76 10.98
CA ALA A 49 3.22 4.54 10.11
C ALA A 49 4.16 3.67 9.28
N ASN A 50 4.47 2.46 9.74
CA ASN A 50 5.36 1.55 9.02
C ASN A 50 4.69 0.90 7.81
N PHE A 51 3.36 0.95 7.70
CA PHE A 51 2.68 0.48 6.48
C PHE A 51 3.16 1.23 5.25
N GLN A 52 3.47 2.51 5.38
CA GLN A 52 4.01 3.30 4.27
C GLN A 52 5.37 2.77 3.83
N ALA A 53 6.26 2.49 4.79
CA ALA A 53 7.58 1.94 4.48
C ALA A 53 7.49 0.54 3.87
N ILE A 54 6.57 -0.28 4.35
CA ILE A 54 6.33 -1.63 3.83
C ILE A 54 5.88 -1.57 2.38
N VAL A 55 4.94 -0.69 2.07
CA VAL A 55 4.44 -0.48 0.71
C VAL A 55 5.57 0.02 -0.20
N ASP A 56 6.38 0.96 0.26
CA ASP A 56 7.50 1.49 -0.52
C ASP A 56 8.56 0.42 -0.81
N ARG A 57 8.86 -0.44 0.15
CA ARG A 57 9.79 -1.56 -0.05
C ARG A 57 9.26 -2.54 -1.09
N ALA A 58 7.99 -2.91 -0.98
CA ALA A 58 7.35 -3.83 -1.92
C ALA A 58 7.31 -3.23 -3.32
N GLU A 59 6.99 -1.95 -3.43
CA GLU A 59 6.99 -1.22 -4.69
C GLU A 59 8.38 -1.26 -5.34
N TRP A 60 9.42 -0.96 -4.57
CA TRP A 60 10.77 -0.97 -5.09
C TRP A 60 11.23 -2.36 -5.53
N HIS A 61 10.92 -3.38 -4.76
CA HIS A 61 11.22 -4.77 -5.13
C HIS A 61 10.52 -5.18 -6.42
N TRP A 62 9.36 -4.64 -6.66
CA TRP A 62 8.57 -4.91 -7.86
C TRP A 62 9.07 -4.12 -9.07
N GLN A 63 9.21 -2.80 -8.92
CA GLN A 63 9.49 -1.92 -10.06
C GLN A 63 10.97 -1.76 -10.37
N ARG A 64 11.83 -1.88 -9.38
CA ARG A 64 13.29 -1.81 -9.54
C ARG A 64 13.78 -0.59 -10.32
N PHE A 65 13.19 0.58 -10.06
CA PHE A 65 13.61 1.82 -10.71
C PHE A 65 15.01 2.24 -10.22
N ASP A 66 15.79 2.90 -11.10
CA ASP A 66 17.15 3.35 -10.80
C ASP A 66 17.18 4.46 -9.77
N GLU A 67 16.24 5.41 -9.88
CA GLU A 67 16.08 6.48 -8.92
C GLU A 67 14.71 6.43 -8.28
N PRO A 68 14.65 6.46 -6.95
CA PRO A 68 13.35 6.43 -6.29
C PRO A 68 12.55 7.70 -6.59
N PRO A 69 11.31 7.57 -7.04
CA PRO A 69 10.44 8.73 -7.23
C PRO A 69 10.05 9.32 -5.88
N VAL A 70 9.55 10.55 -5.91
CA VAL A 70 9.08 11.24 -4.70
C VAL A 70 7.57 11.14 -4.59
N ILE A 71 7.07 11.08 -3.36
CA ILE A 71 5.63 11.01 -3.11
C ILE A 71 4.98 12.33 -3.50
N ALA A 72 4.01 12.26 -4.41
CA ALA A 72 3.17 13.39 -4.80
C ALA A 72 1.84 13.38 -4.05
N GLY A 73 1.35 12.20 -3.68
CA GLY A 73 0.16 12.03 -2.86
C GLY A 73 0.08 10.63 -2.31
N ARG A 74 -0.40 10.50 -1.09
CA ARG A 74 -0.60 9.20 -0.46
C ARG A 74 -1.68 9.30 0.60
N ASP A 75 -2.63 8.38 0.55
CA ASP A 75 -3.62 8.22 1.61
C ASP A 75 -3.59 6.78 2.11
N LEU A 76 -3.60 6.65 3.41
CA LEU A 76 -3.62 5.38 4.12
C LEU A 76 -4.94 5.25 4.86
N PHE A 77 -5.70 4.19 4.56
CA PHE A 77 -6.94 3.86 5.28
C PHE A 77 -6.67 2.60 6.10
N PHE A 78 -6.69 2.76 7.41
CA PHE A 78 -6.33 1.70 8.34
C PHE A 78 -7.59 1.05 8.90
N HIS A 79 -7.69 -0.28 8.79
CA HIS A 79 -8.90 -1.01 9.18
C HIS A 79 -8.67 -2.01 10.30
N GLY A 80 -7.47 -2.42 10.53
CA GLY A 80 -7.15 -3.42 11.54
C GLY A 80 -5.67 -3.49 11.84
N ASN A 81 -5.26 -4.51 12.57
CA ASN A 81 -3.87 -4.65 12.96
C ASN A 81 -3.37 -6.07 12.75
N VAL A 82 -2.06 -6.25 12.91
CA VAL A 82 -1.40 -7.54 12.80
C VAL A 82 -0.50 -7.75 14.01
N ASN A 83 -0.44 -8.99 14.49
CA ASN A 83 0.37 -9.35 15.64
C ASN A 83 1.75 -9.86 15.21
N LEU A 84 2.65 -9.99 16.18
CA LEU A 84 3.95 -10.59 15.95
C LEU A 84 3.80 -11.98 15.32
N GLY A 85 4.62 -12.24 14.32
CA GLY A 85 4.65 -13.54 13.64
C GLY A 85 3.65 -13.71 12.52
N GLU A 86 2.73 -12.75 12.32
CA GLU A 86 1.77 -12.80 11.23
C GLU A 86 2.35 -12.17 9.98
N ALA A 87 2.26 -12.87 8.84
CA ALA A 87 2.68 -12.33 7.55
C ALA A 87 1.61 -11.43 6.97
N LEU A 88 2.04 -10.52 6.10
CA LEU A 88 1.16 -9.64 5.34
C LEU A 88 1.20 -10.02 3.88
N GLU A 89 0.05 -9.90 3.23
CA GLU A 89 -0.07 -10.00 1.77
C GLU A 89 -0.40 -8.62 1.22
N LEU A 90 0.43 -8.15 0.29
CA LEU A 90 0.24 -6.86 -0.36
C LEU A 90 -0.17 -7.10 -1.81
N SER A 91 -1.31 -6.53 -2.21
CA SER A 91 -1.82 -6.62 -3.58
C SER A 91 -1.84 -5.25 -4.20
N PHE A 92 -1.01 -5.03 -5.21
CA PHE A 92 -0.98 -3.79 -5.99
C PHE A 92 -1.89 -3.92 -7.20
N SER A 93 -2.79 -2.98 -7.38
CA SER A 93 -3.68 -2.93 -8.53
C SER A 93 -3.97 -1.48 -8.91
N ALA A 94 -4.79 -1.27 -9.94
CA ALA A 94 -5.02 0.05 -10.51
C ALA A 94 -3.69 0.75 -10.83
N VAL A 95 -2.73 0.00 -11.36
CA VAL A 95 -1.36 0.47 -11.55
C VAL A 95 -1.26 1.40 -12.74
N GLU A 96 -0.64 2.55 -12.53
CA GLU A 96 -0.34 3.52 -13.57
C GLU A 96 1.16 3.77 -13.56
N PHE A 97 1.81 3.62 -14.70
CA PHE A 97 3.24 3.83 -14.84
C PHE A 97 3.49 4.57 -16.14
N GLY A 98 4.12 5.73 -16.08
CA GLY A 98 4.33 6.56 -17.25
C GLY A 98 5.44 7.57 -17.08
N GLN A 99 5.50 8.55 -18.00
CA GLN A 99 6.55 9.55 -18.03
C GLN A 99 6.52 10.48 -16.81
N GLY A 100 5.35 10.74 -16.26
CA GLY A 100 5.20 11.66 -15.12
C GLY A 100 5.51 11.00 -13.77
N GLY A 101 5.37 9.69 -13.69
CA GLY A 101 5.56 8.97 -12.43
C GLY A 101 4.82 7.65 -12.41
N LEU A 102 4.47 7.23 -11.20
CA LEU A 102 3.71 6.00 -11.02
C LEU A 102 2.59 6.22 -9.99
N ALA A 103 1.60 5.37 -10.04
CA ALA A 103 0.52 5.36 -9.06
C ALA A 103 -0.01 3.94 -8.91
N HIS A 104 -0.56 3.63 -7.75
CA HIS A 104 -1.17 2.33 -7.50
C HIS A 104 -2.06 2.36 -6.26
N TRP A 105 -2.88 1.33 -6.16
CA TRP A 105 -3.67 1.00 -4.99
C TRP A 105 -3.11 -0.29 -4.40
N CYS A 106 -2.69 -0.25 -3.14
CA CYS A 106 -2.19 -1.40 -2.42
C CYS A 106 -3.20 -1.82 -1.36
N GLU A 107 -3.70 -3.05 -1.47
CA GLU A 107 -4.50 -3.65 -0.43
C GLU A 107 -3.58 -4.51 0.43
N VAL A 108 -3.61 -4.28 1.75
CA VAL A 108 -2.80 -5.02 2.71
C VAL A 108 -3.71 -5.94 3.51
N ARG A 109 -3.45 -7.24 3.45
CA ARG A 109 -4.25 -8.26 4.15
C ARG A 109 -3.39 -9.08 5.08
N ARG A 110 -4.00 -9.56 6.18
CA ARG A 110 -3.36 -10.58 7.01
C ARG A 110 -3.31 -11.89 6.24
N GLY A 111 -2.13 -12.51 6.21
CA GLY A 111 -1.98 -13.81 5.54
C GLY A 111 -2.75 -14.93 6.24
N SER A 112 -2.93 -14.83 7.57
CA SER A 112 -3.56 -15.90 8.35
C SER A 112 -5.06 -16.08 8.06
N ASP A 113 -5.79 -14.97 7.85
CA ASP A 113 -7.24 -15.02 7.66
C ASP A 113 -7.76 -14.25 6.44
N GLY A 114 -6.86 -13.58 5.70
CA GLY A 114 -7.24 -12.80 4.53
C GLY A 114 -7.96 -11.49 4.84
N GLU A 115 -8.06 -11.11 6.10
CA GLU A 115 -8.73 -9.88 6.51
C GLU A 115 -7.97 -8.67 6.00
N LYS A 116 -8.66 -7.73 5.35
CA LYS A 116 -8.03 -6.50 4.90
C LYS A 116 -7.76 -5.60 6.11
N ILE A 117 -6.51 -5.20 6.28
CA ILE A 117 -6.08 -4.36 7.40
C ILE A 117 -5.73 -2.95 6.99
N ALA A 118 -5.44 -2.71 5.72
CA ALA A 118 -5.16 -1.36 5.23
C ALA A 118 -5.38 -1.26 3.72
N ASP A 119 -5.67 -0.04 3.28
CA ASP A 119 -5.63 0.36 1.88
C ASP A 119 -4.67 1.54 1.76
N VAL A 120 -3.77 1.50 0.79
CA VAL A 120 -2.81 2.58 0.56
C VAL A 120 -2.89 2.99 -0.90
N VAL A 121 -3.34 4.22 -1.14
CA VAL A 121 -3.33 4.82 -2.48
C VAL A 121 -2.13 5.72 -2.57
N THR A 122 -1.30 5.51 -3.57
CA THR A 122 -0.03 6.21 -3.74
C THR A 122 0.07 6.81 -5.13
N ARG A 123 0.53 8.05 -5.20
CA ARG A 123 0.97 8.69 -6.43
C ARG A 123 2.35 9.26 -6.20
N LYS A 124 3.30 8.90 -7.08
CA LYS A 124 4.68 9.38 -7.04
C LYS A 124 5.04 9.99 -8.38
N ARG A 125 5.95 10.97 -8.35
CA ARG A 125 6.48 11.59 -9.55
C ARG A 125 7.98 11.33 -9.63
N TRP A 126 8.48 11.23 -10.86
CA TRP A 126 9.92 11.10 -11.07
C TRP A 126 10.62 12.39 -10.68
N ARG A 127 11.84 12.25 -10.18
CA ARG A 127 12.65 13.41 -9.84
C ARG A 127 13.00 14.16 -11.12
N VAL A 128 12.89 15.48 -11.06
CA VAL A 128 13.31 16.36 -12.16
C VAL A 128 14.79 16.61 -12.02
N ARG A 129 15.52 16.45 -13.10
CA ARG A 129 16.94 16.71 -13.15
C ARG A 129 17.25 17.94 -13.98
#